data_d4e5fe7b05271835320d317f7cc7a3bb
#
_entry.id   d4e5fe7b05271835320d317f7cc7a3bb
#
_cell.length_a   1.000
_cell.length_b   1.000
_cell.length_c   1.000
_cell.angle_alpha   90.00
_cell.angle_beta   90.00
_cell.angle_gamma   90.00
#
_symmetry.space_group_name_H-M   'P 1'
#
loop_
_entity.id
_entity.type
_entity.pdbx_description
1 polymer ?
#
loop_
_entity_poly.entity_id
_entity_poly.type
_entity_poly.pdbx_seq_one_letter_code
_entity_poly.pdbx_strand_id
1 'polypeptide(L)'
;MPGIASAATAVALAYVGDGTSTIRLGAGGVMLPNHAPLIIAEQFGTLAALYPGRIDLGLGRAPGTDRPATRALRRTLHGSEDAFPGDVIELMEFLRECQPNQSVQAVPGGGLEVPLWILGSSTYGAQLAAMLGLPYAFASHFAPDML
;
A
#
# COMPACT_ATOMS: atom_id res chain seq x y z
N MET A 1 9.81 -2.24 13.69
CA MET A 1 11.07 -2.57 12.97
C MET A 1 12.10 -1.51 13.31
N PRO A 2 13.24 -1.87 13.92
CA PRO A 2 14.18 -0.88 14.49
C PRO A 2 14.93 -0.05 13.45
N GLY A 3 14.95 -0.46 12.19
CA GLY A 3 15.65 0.26 11.11
C GLY A 3 14.86 1.33 10.39
N ILE A 4 13.62 1.64 10.80
CA ILE A 4 12.76 2.62 10.13
C ILE A 4 12.22 3.67 11.11
N ALA A 5 11.96 4.88 10.62
CA ALA A 5 11.52 6.00 11.43
C ALA A 5 10.11 5.81 12.01
N SER A 6 9.22 5.08 11.30
CA SER A 6 7.86 4.76 11.75
C SER A 6 7.44 3.38 11.26
N ALA A 7 6.90 2.57 12.17
CA ALA A 7 6.35 1.25 11.86
C ALA A 7 4.83 1.29 11.61
N ALA A 8 4.15 2.35 12.01
CA ALA A 8 2.69 2.50 11.91
C ALA A 8 2.36 3.62 10.91
N THR A 9 2.54 3.32 9.62
CA THR A 9 2.43 4.31 8.53
C THR A 9 1.11 5.08 8.57
N ALA A 10 -0.03 4.40 8.63
CA ALA A 10 -1.34 5.05 8.65
C ALA A 10 -1.52 5.99 9.86
N VAL A 11 -1.02 5.58 11.04
CA VAL A 11 -1.08 6.42 12.26
C VAL A 11 -0.24 7.68 12.12
N ALA A 12 0.99 7.55 11.58
CA ALA A 12 1.87 8.68 11.34
C ALA A 12 1.26 9.65 10.31
N LEU A 13 0.66 9.13 9.23
CA LEU A 13 -0.01 9.95 8.21
C LEU A 13 -1.23 10.68 8.79
N ALA A 14 -2.01 10.05 9.67
CA ALA A 14 -3.13 10.69 10.33
C ALA A 14 -2.67 11.88 11.19
N TYR A 15 -1.59 11.69 11.97
CA TYR A 15 -1.03 12.76 12.79
C TYR A 15 -0.50 13.95 11.95
N VAL A 16 0.21 13.67 10.86
CA VAL A 16 0.69 14.73 9.93
C VAL A 16 -0.48 15.40 9.22
N GLY A 17 -1.51 14.63 8.89
CA GLY A 17 -2.73 15.12 8.25
C GLY A 17 -3.47 16.16 9.09
N ASP A 18 -3.57 15.93 10.40
CA ASP A 18 -4.19 16.83 11.35
C ASP A 18 -3.42 18.16 11.48
N GLY A 19 -2.09 18.11 11.42
CA GLY A 19 -1.23 19.30 11.49
C GLY A 19 -1.04 20.04 10.17
N THR A 20 -1.67 19.63 9.06
CA THR A 20 -1.47 20.20 7.71
C THR A 20 -2.77 20.32 6.95
N SER A 21 -2.87 21.27 6.00
CA SER A 21 -4.12 21.52 5.26
C SER A 21 -4.05 21.24 3.76
N THR A 22 -2.89 21.34 3.13
CA THR A 22 -2.77 21.34 1.66
C THR A 22 -1.84 20.30 1.09
N ILE A 23 -0.84 19.85 1.85
CA ILE A 23 0.13 18.85 1.37
C ILE A 23 -0.56 17.50 1.11
N ARG A 24 -0.09 16.81 0.08
CA ARG A 24 -0.45 15.41 -0.14
C ARG A 24 0.31 14.52 0.84
N LEU A 25 -0.34 13.47 1.29
CA LEU A 25 0.16 12.52 2.27
C LEU A 25 0.17 11.13 1.66
N GLY A 26 1.28 10.46 1.68
CA GLY A 26 1.34 9.15 1.04
C GLY A 26 2.31 8.18 1.70
N ALA A 27 2.05 6.90 1.50
CA ALA A 27 3.01 5.85 1.82
C ALA A 27 3.96 5.64 0.64
N GLY A 28 5.26 5.67 0.88
CA GLY A 28 6.23 5.42 -0.17
C GLY A 28 7.23 4.28 0.12
N GLY A 29 6.73 3.02 0.49
CA GLY A 29 5.37 2.50 0.41
C GLY A 29 5.00 1.56 1.56
N VAL A 30 3.78 1.09 1.50
CA VAL A 30 3.35 -0.05 2.30
C VAL A 30 3.91 -1.32 1.68
N MET A 31 4.56 -2.14 2.51
CA MET A 31 5.03 -3.47 2.12
C MET A 31 3.84 -4.44 2.17
N LEU A 32 3.04 -4.45 1.11
CA LEU A 32 1.75 -5.14 1.07
C LEU A 32 1.84 -6.62 1.47
N PRO A 33 2.91 -7.38 1.10
CA PRO A 33 3.04 -8.77 1.54
C PRO A 33 3.04 -8.99 3.06
N ASN A 34 3.23 -7.94 3.86
CA ASN A 34 3.18 -8.01 5.33
C ASN A 34 1.78 -7.74 5.92
N HIS A 35 0.79 -7.44 5.08
CA HIS A 35 -0.53 -6.98 5.50
C HIS A 35 -1.65 -7.72 4.77
N ALA A 36 -2.83 -7.80 5.36
CA ALA A 36 -4.03 -8.19 4.65
C ALA A 36 -4.54 -6.99 3.81
N PRO A 37 -4.88 -7.17 2.53
CA PRO A 37 -5.38 -6.10 1.66
C PRO A 37 -6.57 -5.34 2.25
N LEU A 38 -7.53 -6.03 2.87
CA LEU A 38 -8.67 -5.41 3.55
C LEU A 38 -8.24 -4.38 4.61
N ILE A 39 -7.27 -4.73 5.45
CA ILE A 39 -6.79 -3.84 6.51
C ILE A 39 -6.16 -2.58 5.93
N ILE A 40 -5.42 -2.70 4.84
CA ILE A 40 -4.82 -1.55 4.16
C ILE A 40 -5.91 -0.70 3.49
N ALA A 41 -6.92 -1.32 2.87
CA ALA A 41 -8.05 -0.61 2.29
C ALA A 41 -8.80 0.22 3.35
N GLU A 42 -9.09 -0.35 4.52
CA GLU A 42 -9.77 0.36 5.61
C GLU A 42 -8.91 1.47 6.22
N GLN A 43 -7.61 1.25 6.42
CA GLN A 43 -6.70 2.27 6.94
C GLN A 43 -6.58 3.46 6.00
N PHE A 44 -6.33 3.23 4.72
CA PHE A 44 -6.19 4.31 3.73
C PHE A 44 -7.53 4.90 3.32
N GLY A 45 -8.60 4.12 3.33
CA GLY A 45 -9.96 4.61 3.22
C GLY A 45 -10.32 5.57 4.36
N THR A 46 -9.98 5.23 5.60
CA THR A 46 -10.15 6.12 6.75
C THR A 46 -9.37 7.43 6.57
N LEU A 47 -8.10 7.34 6.15
CA LEU A 47 -7.29 8.53 5.87
C LEU A 47 -7.92 9.39 4.75
N ALA A 48 -8.40 8.78 3.68
CA ALA A 48 -9.04 9.50 2.57
C ALA A 48 -10.36 10.16 2.99
N ALA A 49 -11.12 9.53 3.89
CA ALA A 49 -12.33 10.13 4.45
C ALA A 49 -12.02 11.33 5.38
N LEU A 50 -10.93 11.25 6.17
CA LEU A 50 -10.48 12.34 7.03
C LEU A 50 -9.83 13.49 6.25
N TYR A 51 -9.09 13.17 5.19
CA TYR A 51 -8.30 14.13 4.39
C TYR A 51 -8.60 14.00 2.89
N PRO A 52 -9.80 14.37 2.44
CA PRO A 52 -10.24 14.17 1.06
C PRO A 52 -9.28 14.77 0.02
N GLY A 53 -8.96 14.00 -1.02
CA GLY A 53 -8.10 14.42 -2.12
C GLY A 53 -6.60 14.54 -1.79
N ARG A 54 -6.19 14.20 -0.57
CA ARG A 54 -4.80 14.39 -0.11
C ARG A 54 -4.02 13.09 0.07
N ILE A 55 -4.66 11.93 -0.05
CA ILE A 55 -4.05 10.64 0.29
C ILE A 55 -3.55 9.92 -0.97
N ASP A 56 -2.34 9.37 -0.90
CA ASP A 56 -1.75 8.47 -1.89
C ASP A 56 -1.29 7.17 -1.22
N LEU A 57 -1.44 6.03 -1.90
CA LEU A 57 -1.01 4.74 -1.39
C LEU A 57 0.00 4.08 -2.33
N GLY A 58 1.27 4.15 -1.96
CA GLY A 58 2.34 3.42 -2.63
C GLY A 58 2.50 2.00 -2.06
N LEU A 59 2.64 1.03 -2.95
CA LEU A 59 2.71 -0.40 -2.64
C LEU A 59 4.05 -0.98 -3.06
N GLY A 60 4.74 -1.66 -2.13
CA GLY A 60 5.99 -2.37 -2.37
C GLY A 60 5.83 -3.88 -2.23
N ARG A 61 6.52 -4.64 -3.10
CA ARG A 61 6.54 -6.10 -3.07
C ARG A 61 7.47 -6.66 -1.99
N ALA A 62 8.65 -6.06 -1.84
CA ALA A 62 9.64 -6.55 -0.90
C ALA A 62 9.11 -6.45 0.54
N PRO A 63 9.30 -7.49 1.38
CA PRO A 63 8.86 -7.44 2.77
C PRO A 63 9.65 -6.42 3.61
N GLY A 64 10.78 -5.94 3.13
CA GLY A 64 11.61 -4.90 3.79
C GLY A 64 12.10 -5.28 5.17
N THR A 65 12.03 -6.56 5.55
CA THR A 65 12.31 -7.06 6.88
C THR A 65 13.21 -8.29 6.84
N ASP A 66 13.89 -8.55 7.95
CA ASP A 66 14.57 -9.83 8.17
C ASP A 66 13.56 -10.99 8.42
N ARG A 67 14.04 -12.22 8.31
CA ARG A 67 13.21 -13.42 8.52
C ARG A 67 12.48 -13.45 9.88
N PRO A 68 13.08 -13.06 11.01
CA PRO A 68 12.37 -12.98 12.29
C PRO A 68 11.20 -12.01 12.27
N ALA A 69 11.36 -10.81 11.73
CA ALA A 69 10.30 -9.81 11.65
C ALA A 69 9.18 -10.25 10.70
N THR A 70 9.51 -10.84 9.54
CA THR A 70 8.52 -11.41 8.62
C THR A 70 7.68 -12.50 9.30
N ARG A 71 8.33 -13.37 10.11
CA ARG A 71 7.63 -14.42 10.87
C ARG A 71 6.71 -13.83 11.94
N ALA A 72 7.09 -12.72 12.57
CA ALA A 72 6.27 -12.03 13.57
C ALA A 72 5.07 -11.33 12.95
N LEU A 73 5.22 -10.81 11.73
CA LEU A 73 4.15 -10.11 11.02
C LEU A 73 3.15 -11.06 10.36
N ARG A 74 3.59 -12.24 9.88
CA ARG A 74 2.72 -13.26 9.26
C ARG A 74 2.97 -14.62 9.88
N ARG A 75 1.89 -15.31 10.21
CA ARG A 75 1.97 -16.69 10.73
C ARG A 75 2.23 -17.72 9.63
N THR A 76 1.95 -17.39 8.37
CA THR A 76 2.22 -18.26 7.21
C THR A 76 3.11 -17.51 6.22
N LEU A 77 4.30 -18.08 5.95
CA LEU A 77 5.35 -17.46 5.13
C LEU A 77 5.42 -17.98 3.69
N HIS A 78 4.56 -18.93 3.31
CA HIS A 78 4.62 -19.55 1.99
C HIS A 78 4.03 -18.62 0.91
N GLY A 79 4.86 -18.23 -0.07
CA GLY A 79 4.41 -17.56 -1.29
C GLY A 79 4.04 -16.07 -1.15
N SER A 80 4.47 -15.37 -0.10
CA SER A 80 4.01 -13.98 0.12
C SER A 80 4.45 -12.99 -0.96
N GLU A 81 5.61 -13.20 -1.60
CA GLU A 81 6.06 -12.32 -2.69
C GLU A 81 5.39 -12.66 -4.03
N ASP A 82 5.08 -13.94 -4.25
CA ASP A 82 4.38 -14.41 -5.44
C ASP A 82 2.88 -14.04 -5.41
N ALA A 83 2.33 -13.84 -4.20
CA ALA A 83 0.95 -13.39 -4.02
C ALA A 83 0.77 -11.88 -4.27
N PHE A 84 1.84 -11.07 -4.34
CA PHE A 84 1.76 -9.62 -4.43
C PHE A 84 0.83 -9.09 -5.55
N PRO A 85 0.84 -9.60 -6.79
CA PRO A 85 -0.10 -9.15 -7.81
C PRO A 85 -1.56 -9.39 -7.43
N GLY A 86 -1.84 -10.55 -6.84
CA GLY A 86 -3.18 -10.90 -6.34
C GLY A 86 -3.61 -9.98 -5.19
N ASP A 87 -2.71 -9.73 -4.22
CA ASP A 87 -2.96 -8.83 -3.10
C ASP A 87 -3.24 -7.38 -3.59
N VAL A 88 -2.56 -6.92 -4.65
CA VAL A 88 -2.83 -5.61 -5.26
C VAL A 88 -4.22 -5.58 -5.90
N ILE A 89 -4.59 -6.60 -6.66
CA ILE A 89 -5.91 -6.71 -7.29
C ILE A 89 -7.00 -6.73 -6.22
N GLU A 90 -6.84 -7.53 -5.18
CA GLU A 90 -7.78 -7.60 -4.05
C GLU A 90 -7.94 -6.24 -3.37
N LEU A 91 -6.84 -5.51 -3.13
CA LEU A 91 -6.88 -4.16 -2.57
C LEU A 91 -7.63 -3.18 -3.51
N MET A 92 -7.38 -3.26 -4.82
CA MET A 92 -8.11 -2.44 -5.80
C MET A 92 -9.62 -2.72 -5.75
N GLU A 93 -10.02 -3.98 -5.62
CA GLU A 93 -11.44 -4.35 -5.49
C GLU A 93 -12.08 -3.79 -4.20
N PHE A 94 -11.37 -3.80 -3.08
CA PHE A 94 -11.87 -3.21 -1.83
C PHE A 94 -12.02 -1.69 -1.89
N LEU A 95 -11.24 -0.99 -2.71
CA LEU A 95 -11.32 0.47 -2.87
C LEU A 95 -12.33 0.91 -3.93
N ARG A 96 -12.81 -0.01 -4.77
CA ARG A 96 -13.88 0.27 -5.74
C ARG A 96 -15.22 0.48 -5.05
N GLU A 97 -16.16 1.06 -5.79
CA GLU A 97 -17.55 1.16 -5.34
C GLU A 97 -18.13 -0.22 -5.02
N CYS A 98 -18.69 -0.34 -3.82
CA CYS A 98 -19.22 -1.60 -3.34
C CYS A 98 -20.34 -2.11 -4.24
N GLN A 99 -20.25 -3.39 -4.63
CA GLN A 99 -21.30 -4.03 -5.43
C GLN A 99 -22.41 -4.58 -4.54
N PRO A 100 -23.68 -4.62 -5.02
CA PRO A 100 -24.75 -5.33 -4.33
C PRO A 100 -24.35 -6.79 -4.11
N ASN A 101 -24.51 -7.28 -2.89
CA ASN A 101 -24.16 -8.65 -2.46
C ASN A 101 -22.65 -8.94 -2.31
N GLN A 102 -21.79 -7.94 -2.31
CA GLN A 102 -20.38 -8.12 -1.93
C GLN A 102 -20.30 -8.55 -0.45
N SER A 103 -19.75 -9.75 -0.21
CA SER A 103 -19.73 -10.38 1.11
C SER A 103 -18.78 -9.71 2.10
N VAL A 104 -17.69 -9.10 1.62
CA VAL A 104 -16.68 -8.37 2.42
C VAL A 104 -16.48 -7.00 1.80
N GLN A 105 -16.60 -5.96 2.60
CA GLN A 105 -16.46 -4.57 2.17
C GLN A 105 -15.45 -3.87 3.08
N ALA A 106 -14.63 -2.99 2.51
CA ALA A 106 -13.79 -2.08 3.30
C ALA A 106 -14.62 -0.87 3.74
N VAL A 107 -14.67 -0.60 5.06
CA VAL A 107 -15.47 0.50 5.61
C VAL A 107 -14.67 1.30 6.65
N PRO A 108 -14.40 2.61 6.38
CA PRO A 108 -14.56 3.29 5.10
C PRO A 108 -13.46 2.82 4.11
N GLY A 109 -13.75 2.89 2.83
CA GLY A 109 -12.77 2.47 1.79
C GLY A 109 -13.42 2.31 0.44
N GLY A 110 -14.49 1.53 0.39
CA GLY A 110 -15.24 1.30 -0.83
C GLY A 110 -15.79 2.61 -1.44
N GLY A 111 -15.47 2.85 -2.72
CA GLY A 111 -15.88 4.06 -3.43
C GLY A 111 -15.05 5.31 -3.13
N LEU A 112 -14.05 5.21 -2.25
CA LEU A 112 -13.10 6.30 -2.02
C LEU A 112 -11.93 6.17 -3.00
N GLU A 113 -11.79 7.13 -3.88
CA GLU A 113 -10.73 7.17 -4.90
C GLU A 113 -9.36 7.45 -4.26
N VAL A 114 -8.73 6.40 -3.70
CA VAL A 114 -7.36 6.47 -3.19
C VAL A 114 -6.40 6.15 -4.34
N PRO A 115 -5.56 7.09 -4.81
CA PRO A 115 -4.58 6.82 -5.85
C PRO A 115 -3.57 5.75 -5.39
N LEU A 116 -3.47 4.67 -6.17
CA LEU A 116 -2.51 3.59 -5.95
C LEU A 116 -1.27 3.76 -6.83
N TRP A 117 -0.10 3.46 -6.27
CA TRP A 117 1.19 3.51 -6.94
C TRP A 117 1.94 2.19 -6.72
N ILE A 118 2.53 1.64 -7.75
CA ILE A 118 3.47 0.52 -7.58
C ILE A 118 4.88 1.10 -7.41
N LEU A 119 5.57 0.69 -6.34
CA LEU A 119 6.94 1.09 -6.06
C LEU A 119 7.87 -0.11 -6.23
N GLY A 120 9.03 0.15 -6.83
CA GLY A 120 10.05 -0.89 -6.99
C GLY A 120 11.34 -0.37 -7.62
N SER A 121 12.37 -1.20 -7.58
CA SER A 121 13.69 -0.92 -8.16
C SER A 121 14.03 -1.86 -9.32
N SER A 122 13.03 -2.50 -9.93
CA SER A 122 13.21 -3.45 -11.03
C SER A 122 12.11 -3.33 -12.08
N THR A 123 12.36 -3.91 -13.25
CA THR A 123 11.40 -3.97 -14.36
C THR A 123 10.12 -4.73 -14.02
N TYR A 124 10.17 -5.67 -13.06
CA TYR A 124 8.98 -6.41 -12.60
C TYR A 124 7.87 -5.48 -12.10
N GLY A 125 8.21 -4.51 -11.24
CA GLY A 125 7.22 -3.56 -10.72
C GLY A 125 6.62 -2.67 -11.82
N ALA A 126 7.46 -2.25 -12.77
CA ALA A 126 7.01 -1.45 -13.92
C ALA A 126 6.06 -2.23 -14.83
N GLN A 127 6.35 -3.52 -15.10
CA GLN A 127 5.50 -4.40 -15.88
C GLN A 127 4.16 -4.64 -15.18
N LEU A 128 4.16 -4.92 -13.87
CA LEU A 128 2.94 -5.08 -13.09
C LEU A 128 2.08 -3.81 -13.11
N ALA A 129 2.70 -2.65 -12.90
CA ALA A 129 2.02 -1.36 -12.95
C ALA A 129 1.35 -1.14 -14.32
N ALA A 130 2.07 -1.42 -15.42
CA ALA A 130 1.54 -1.31 -16.77
C ALA A 130 0.35 -2.27 -17.01
N MET A 131 0.44 -3.51 -16.54
CA MET A 131 -0.64 -4.50 -16.65
C MET A 131 -1.90 -4.08 -15.89
N LEU A 132 -1.75 -3.44 -14.75
CA LEU A 132 -2.86 -3.00 -13.89
C LEU A 132 -3.34 -1.58 -14.21
N GLY A 133 -2.68 -0.86 -15.12
CA GLY A 133 -2.98 0.54 -15.41
C GLY A 133 -2.66 1.50 -14.26
N LEU A 134 -1.72 1.13 -13.39
CA LEU A 134 -1.31 1.92 -12.23
C LEU A 134 -0.02 2.71 -12.53
N PRO A 135 0.16 3.89 -11.92
CA PRO A 135 1.43 4.60 -11.97
C PRO A 135 2.55 3.82 -11.26
N TYR A 136 3.78 3.97 -11.77
CA TYR A 136 4.98 3.35 -11.24
C TYR A 136 5.94 4.41 -10.70
N ALA A 137 6.50 4.19 -9.51
CA ALA A 137 7.56 5.01 -8.94
C ALA A 137 8.84 4.17 -8.76
N PHE A 138 9.90 4.58 -9.46
CA PHE A 138 11.18 3.89 -9.41
C PHE A 138 11.97 4.29 -8.15
N ALA A 139 12.35 3.31 -7.36
CA ALA A 139 13.12 3.49 -6.13
C ALA A 139 14.63 3.61 -6.44
N SER A 140 15.05 4.70 -7.08
CA SER A 140 16.42 4.94 -7.56
C SER A 140 17.47 4.87 -6.47
N HIS A 141 17.12 5.19 -5.24
CA HIS A 141 18.03 5.10 -4.09
C HIS A 141 18.43 3.65 -3.73
N PHE A 142 17.71 2.63 -4.22
CA PHE A 142 18.08 1.22 -4.10
C PHE A 142 18.81 0.68 -5.33
N ALA A 143 18.65 1.32 -6.48
CA ALA A 143 19.22 0.87 -7.75
C ALA A 143 19.65 2.07 -8.61
N PRO A 144 20.64 2.88 -8.16
CA PRO A 144 21.06 4.08 -8.88
C PRO A 144 21.64 3.78 -10.28
N ASP A 145 22.24 2.61 -10.45
CA ASP A 145 22.84 2.19 -11.73
C ASP A 145 21.80 1.77 -12.79
N MET A 146 20.51 1.79 -12.45
CA MET A 146 19.40 1.43 -13.36
C MET A 146 18.66 2.66 -13.90
N LEU A 147 19.19 3.86 -13.66
CA LEU A 147 18.65 5.13 -14.16
C LEU A 147 19.13 5.44 -15.57
#